data_1a7e6298732ac7a8e3d7fec585e7f165
#
_entry.id   1a7e6298732ac7a8e3d7fec585e7f165
#
_cell.length_a   1.000
_cell.length_b   1.000
_cell.length_c   1.000
_cell.angle_alpha   90.00
_cell.angle_beta   90.00
_cell.angle_gamma   90.00
#
_symmetry.space_group_name_H-M   'P 1'
#
loop_
_entity.id
_entity.type
_entity.pdbx_description
1 polymer ?
#
loop_
_entity_poly.entity_id
_entity_poly.type
_entity_poly.pdbx_seq_one_letter_code
_entity_poly.pdbx_strand_id
1 'polypeptide(L)'
;MLLCRGETALAVAQRVLGEAPFAGSLEMYSFRVLGGREARVVVRLDKPSDRFGSPSVEDLSAFTHAFDAALEASGKAPVELSVEVSSAGAEREVRLPRDLQRFAGLPMAVRYAPAPGATPLTEALELVEYDAEAGTTLWKLAAVRANMAGLKKGQPMSKKMRERRVALPLDALLKVHLILDV
;
A
#
# COMPACT_ATOMS: atom_id res chain seq x y z
N MET A 1 23.38 -17.36 -4.38
CA MET A 1 24.20 -16.18 -4.01
C MET A 1 23.36 -14.90 -3.92
N LEU A 2 22.48 -14.56 -4.87
CA LEU A 2 21.59 -13.37 -4.78
C LEU A 2 20.57 -13.46 -3.63
N LEU A 3 19.98 -14.62 -3.38
CA LEU A 3 19.02 -14.86 -2.30
C LEU A 3 19.61 -14.56 -0.91
N CYS A 4 20.80 -15.06 -0.60
CA CYS A 4 21.47 -14.79 0.69
C CYS A 4 21.81 -13.30 0.89
N ARG A 5 22.06 -12.56 -0.19
CA ARG A 5 22.34 -11.11 -0.14
C ARG A 5 21.07 -10.31 0.15
N GLY A 6 19.94 -10.73 -0.46
CA GLY A 6 18.64 -10.13 -0.22
C GLY A 6 18.15 -10.33 1.22
N GLU A 7 18.33 -11.52 1.78
CA GLU A 7 17.97 -11.84 3.17
C GLU A 7 18.79 -10.99 4.17
N THR A 8 20.08 -10.81 3.94
CA THR A 8 20.93 -9.95 4.77
C THR A 8 20.45 -8.49 4.71
N ALA A 9 20.21 -7.94 3.53
CA ALA A 9 19.76 -6.57 3.37
C ALA A 9 18.37 -6.36 4.01
N LEU A 10 17.46 -7.34 3.87
CA LEU A 10 16.15 -7.29 4.52
C LEU A 10 16.28 -7.26 6.04
N ALA A 11 17.11 -8.13 6.62
CA ALA A 11 17.33 -8.19 8.07
C ALA A 11 17.95 -6.88 8.60
N VAL A 12 18.87 -6.28 7.85
CA VAL A 12 19.45 -4.97 8.20
C VAL A 12 18.40 -3.87 8.15
N ALA A 13 17.57 -3.82 7.09
CA ALA A 13 16.51 -2.83 6.96
C ALA A 13 15.48 -2.95 8.09
N GLN A 14 15.08 -4.18 8.45
CA GLN A 14 14.18 -4.44 9.57
C GLN A 14 14.77 -4.00 10.92
N ARG A 15 16.05 -4.24 11.14
CA ARG A 15 16.75 -3.80 12.35
C ARG A 15 16.76 -2.28 12.42
N VAL A 16 17.15 -1.58 11.37
CA VAL A 16 17.17 -0.11 11.33
C VAL A 16 15.79 0.47 11.60
N LEU A 17 14.72 -0.10 11.03
CA LEU A 17 13.35 0.32 11.31
C LEU A 17 12.89 0.04 12.75
N GLY A 18 13.49 -0.95 13.41
CA GLY A 18 13.23 -1.29 14.81
C GLY A 18 13.96 -0.39 15.83
N GLU A 19 14.87 0.45 15.38
CA GLU A 19 15.67 1.33 16.22
C GLU A 19 15.21 2.80 16.14
N ALA A 20 15.52 3.60 17.17
CA ALA A 20 15.27 5.04 17.13
C ALA A 20 16.15 5.70 16.04
N PRO A 21 15.62 6.71 15.33
CA PRO A 21 14.33 7.38 15.51
C PRO A 21 13.16 6.77 14.72
N PHE A 22 13.35 5.66 14.02
CA PHE A 22 12.38 5.10 13.07
C PHE A 22 11.32 4.22 13.72
N ALA A 23 11.66 3.60 14.86
CA ALA A 23 10.76 2.68 15.56
C ALA A 23 9.40 3.32 15.86
N GLY A 24 8.33 2.70 15.33
CA GLY A 24 6.95 3.18 15.45
C GLY A 24 6.58 4.39 14.58
N SER A 25 7.57 5.05 13.94
CA SER A 25 7.32 6.18 13.04
C SER A 25 7.28 5.78 11.58
N LEU A 26 8.14 4.86 11.18
CA LEU A 26 8.20 4.31 9.83
C LEU A 26 8.01 2.80 9.84
N GLU A 27 7.42 2.28 8.79
CA GLU A 27 7.26 0.85 8.56
C GLU A 27 7.67 0.46 7.15
N MET A 28 8.15 -0.77 7.00
CA MET A 28 8.39 -1.34 5.69
C MET A 28 7.07 -1.68 5.00
N TYR A 29 6.77 -0.98 3.91
CA TYR A 29 5.64 -1.33 3.05
C TYR A 29 5.98 -2.50 2.12
N SER A 30 7.13 -2.43 1.45
CA SER A 30 7.63 -3.53 0.62
C SER A 30 9.15 -3.51 0.52
N PHE A 31 9.72 -4.69 0.30
CA PHE A 31 11.14 -4.90 0.06
C PHE A 31 11.30 -5.80 -1.16
N ARG A 32 12.13 -5.39 -2.10
CA ARG A 32 12.43 -6.16 -3.31
C ARG A 32 13.91 -6.15 -3.59
N VAL A 33 14.42 -7.28 -4.07
CA VAL A 33 15.77 -7.38 -4.63
C VAL A 33 15.62 -7.62 -6.11
N LEU A 34 16.12 -6.69 -6.89
CA LEU A 34 16.16 -6.77 -8.34
C LEU A 34 17.55 -7.29 -8.74
N GLY A 35 17.56 -8.41 -9.46
CA GLY A 35 18.77 -8.99 -10.03
C GLY A 35 19.07 -8.37 -11.37
N GLY A 36 20.37 -8.36 -11.75
CA GLY A 36 20.85 -7.84 -13.01
C GLY A 36 22.37 -7.76 -12.99
N ARG A 37 22.94 -6.94 -13.87
CA ARG A 37 24.38 -6.67 -13.89
C ARG A 37 24.82 -6.00 -12.58
N GLU A 38 23.93 -5.16 -12.03
CA GLU A 38 24.05 -4.56 -10.69
C GLU A 38 22.84 -4.99 -9.88
N ALA A 39 23.06 -5.51 -8.67
CA ALA A 39 21.97 -5.85 -7.76
C ALA A 39 21.39 -4.56 -7.16
N ARG A 40 20.05 -4.44 -7.13
CA ARG A 40 19.37 -3.29 -6.56
C ARG A 40 18.40 -3.75 -5.47
N VAL A 41 18.47 -3.12 -4.32
CA VAL A 41 17.47 -3.24 -3.25
C VAL A 41 16.50 -2.07 -3.35
N VAL A 42 15.22 -2.36 -3.45
CA VAL A 42 14.15 -1.37 -3.45
C VAL A 42 13.35 -1.51 -2.16
N VAL A 43 13.41 -0.49 -1.32
CA VAL A 43 12.67 -0.40 -0.06
C VAL A 43 11.57 0.65 -0.21
N ARG A 44 10.32 0.25 0.03
CA ARG A 44 9.23 1.21 0.11
C ARG A 44 8.78 1.33 1.55
N LEU A 45 8.69 2.57 2.02
CA LEU A 45 8.32 2.90 3.38
C LEU A 45 6.90 3.44 3.47
N ASP A 46 6.30 3.22 4.61
CA ASP A 46 5.00 3.73 5.03
C ASP A 46 5.17 4.52 6.34
N LYS A 47 4.40 5.59 6.49
CA LYS A 47 4.33 6.37 7.74
C LYS A 47 2.94 6.20 8.35
N PRO A 48 2.75 5.28 9.33
CA PRO A 48 1.42 4.96 9.87
C PRO A 48 0.71 6.15 10.50
N SER A 49 1.45 7.13 11.04
CA SER A 49 0.90 8.36 11.62
C SER A 49 0.37 9.36 10.58
N ASP A 50 0.78 9.24 9.32
CA ASP A 50 0.24 10.03 8.22
C ASP A 50 -0.96 9.33 7.59
N ARG A 51 -2.05 10.06 7.36
CA ARG A 51 -3.29 9.51 6.81
C ARG A 51 -3.08 8.83 5.45
N PHE A 52 -2.21 9.39 4.62
CA PHE A 52 -1.93 8.89 3.28
C PHE A 52 -0.72 7.95 3.25
N GLY A 53 -0.02 7.79 4.39
CA GLY A 53 1.14 6.93 4.51
C GLY A 53 2.39 7.46 3.83
N SER A 54 2.52 8.77 3.74
CA SER A 54 3.61 9.39 3.02
C SER A 54 4.73 9.83 3.97
N PRO A 55 5.86 9.11 4.02
CA PRO A 55 7.07 9.59 4.66
C PRO A 55 7.53 10.89 3.98
N SER A 56 8.07 11.83 4.76
CA SER A 56 8.68 13.04 4.19
C SER A 56 10.00 12.71 3.49
N VAL A 57 10.54 13.68 2.74
CA VAL A 57 11.85 13.53 2.10
C VAL A 57 12.94 13.34 3.15
N GLU A 58 12.82 14.05 4.28
CA GLU A 58 13.73 13.94 5.42
C GLU A 58 13.66 12.55 6.06
N ASP A 59 12.46 11.98 6.24
CA ASP A 59 12.28 10.62 6.74
C ASP A 59 12.98 9.60 5.81
N LEU A 60 12.78 9.72 4.49
CA LEU A 60 13.38 8.84 3.50
C LEU A 60 14.90 8.96 3.47
N SER A 61 15.43 10.19 3.52
CA SER A 61 16.86 10.46 3.52
C SER A 61 17.53 9.93 4.79
N ALA A 62 16.94 10.20 5.95
CA ALA A 62 17.47 9.71 7.23
C ALA A 62 17.51 8.18 7.28
N PHE A 63 16.45 7.53 6.82
CA PHE A 63 16.44 6.06 6.74
C PHE A 63 17.47 5.54 5.76
N THR A 64 17.62 6.16 4.59
CA THR A 64 18.61 5.73 3.57
C THR A 64 20.01 5.76 4.16
N HIS A 65 20.41 6.88 4.78
CA HIS A 65 21.74 7.01 5.39
C HIS A 65 21.97 5.97 6.49
N ALA A 66 20.98 5.75 7.36
CA ALA A 66 21.10 4.76 8.44
C ALA A 66 21.20 3.33 7.89
N PHE A 67 20.42 3.04 6.83
CA PHE A 67 20.43 1.74 6.18
C PHE A 67 21.74 1.45 5.46
N ASP A 68 22.28 2.42 4.71
CA ASP A 68 23.59 2.30 4.02
C ASP A 68 24.71 2.07 5.05
N ALA A 69 24.79 2.89 6.09
CA ALA A 69 25.78 2.73 7.15
C ALA A 69 25.69 1.36 7.84
N ALA A 70 24.47 0.87 8.10
CA ALA A 70 24.26 -0.44 8.70
C ALA A 70 24.61 -1.60 7.76
N LEU A 71 24.40 -1.44 6.45
CA LEU A 71 24.82 -2.41 5.44
C LEU A 71 26.35 -2.49 5.36
N GLU A 72 27.03 -1.35 5.31
CA GLU A 72 28.51 -1.29 5.31
C GLU A 72 29.08 -1.95 6.57
N ALA A 73 28.58 -1.60 7.76
CA ALA A 73 29.00 -2.17 9.03
C ALA A 73 28.77 -3.68 9.11
N SER A 74 27.83 -4.23 8.39
CA SER A 74 27.57 -5.68 8.34
C SER A 74 28.69 -6.49 7.70
N GLY A 75 29.58 -5.84 6.93
CA GLY A 75 30.65 -6.48 6.16
C GLY A 75 30.17 -7.45 5.08
N LYS A 76 28.85 -7.51 4.87
CA LYS A 76 28.19 -8.43 3.93
C LYS A 76 27.55 -7.70 2.73
N ALA A 77 27.65 -6.35 2.70
CA ALA A 77 27.18 -5.58 1.58
C ALA A 77 28.05 -5.91 0.35
N PRO A 78 27.46 -6.30 -0.77
CA PRO A 78 28.22 -6.44 -2.01
C PRO A 78 28.69 -5.07 -2.47
N VAL A 79 29.91 -5.02 -3.03
CA VAL A 79 30.53 -3.80 -3.58
C VAL A 79 29.68 -3.10 -4.67
N GLU A 80 28.67 -3.79 -5.20
CA GLU A 80 27.81 -3.33 -6.31
C GLU A 80 26.31 -3.45 -5.95
N LEU A 81 25.91 -3.08 -4.72
CA LEU A 81 24.50 -3.04 -4.33
C LEU A 81 24.01 -1.60 -4.33
N SER A 82 23.14 -1.26 -5.26
CA SER A 82 22.43 0.02 -5.22
C SER A 82 21.21 -0.07 -4.33
N VAL A 83 20.95 0.97 -3.53
CA VAL A 83 19.80 1.09 -2.66
C VAL A 83 18.86 2.17 -3.18
N GLU A 84 17.58 1.84 -3.31
CA GLU A 84 16.52 2.77 -3.67
C GLU A 84 15.48 2.77 -2.53
N VAL A 85 15.27 3.93 -1.91
CA VAL A 85 14.27 4.11 -0.85
C VAL A 85 13.21 5.09 -1.34
N SER A 86 11.95 4.72 -1.21
CA SER A 86 10.82 5.54 -1.63
C SER A 86 9.60 5.34 -0.74
N SER A 87 8.61 6.22 -0.88
CA SER A 87 7.28 5.99 -0.29
C SER A 87 6.55 4.84 -0.99
N ALA A 88 5.48 4.34 -0.37
CA ALA A 88 4.60 3.33 -0.97
C ALA A 88 3.86 3.81 -2.23
N GLY A 89 3.86 5.13 -2.45
CA GLY A 89 3.12 5.78 -3.53
C GLY A 89 1.65 6.02 -3.18
N ALA A 90 0.99 6.86 -3.97
CA ALA A 90 -0.39 7.26 -3.75
C ALA A 90 -1.40 6.19 -4.23
N GLU A 91 -1.09 5.47 -5.31
CA GLU A 91 -1.89 4.34 -5.81
C GLU A 91 -1.39 3.01 -5.24
N ARG A 92 -1.36 2.92 -3.92
CA ARG A 92 -0.81 1.77 -3.22
C ARG A 92 -1.85 0.67 -3.00
N GLU A 93 -1.38 -0.56 -2.88
CA GLU A 93 -2.21 -1.66 -2.42
C GLU A 93 -2.52 -1.49 -0.92
N VAL A 94 -3.79 -1.65 -0.56
CA VAL A 94 -4.27 -1.59 0.82
C VAL A 94 -4.07 -2.96 1.46
N ARG A 95 -3.31 -3.04 2.53
CA ARG A 95 -3.08 -4.29 3.26
C ARG A 95 -4.32 -4.64 4.08
N LEU A 96 -4.96 -5.74 3.73
CA LEU A 96 -6.18 -6.21 4.36
C LEU A 96 -5.86 -7.06 5.61
N PRO A 97 -6.62 -6.93 6.70
CA PRO A 97 -7.63 -5.89 6.99
C PRO A 97 -7.01 -4.61 7.55
N ARG A 98 -5.73 -4.61 7.85
CA ARG A 98 -5.00 -3.65 8.68
C ARG A 98 -5.17 -2.18 8.26
N ASP A 99 -5.06 -1.92 6.96
CA ASP A 99 -5.07 -0.54 6.45
C ASP A 99 -6.47 -0.05 6.01
N LEU A 100 -7.51 -0.92 6.05
CA LEU A 100 -8.85 -0.56 5.58
C LEU A 100 -9.42 0.68 6.30
N GLN A 101 -9.38 0.66 7.63
CA GLN A 101 -9.93 1.75 8.44
C GLN A 101 -9.18 3.07 8.21
N ARG A 102 -7.87 2.99 8.03
CA ARG A 102 -7.01 4.14 7.79
C ARG A 102 -7.40 4.89 6.52
N PHE A 103 -7.73 4.17 5.48
CA PHE A 103 -8.08 4.72 4.18
C PHE A 103 -9.60 4.83 3.96
N ALA A 104 -10.41 4.66 5.01
CA ALA A 104 -11.85 4.87 4.92
C ALA A 104 -12.16 6.27 4.38
N GLY A 105 -13.15 6.36 3.50
CA GLY A 105 -13.53 7.60 2.84
C GLY A 105 -12.67 8.01 1.65
N LEU A 106 -11.62 7.23 1.30
CA LEU A 106 -10.87 7.43 0.07
C LEU A 106 -11.37 6.48 -1.04
N PRO A 107 -11.30 6.91 -2.32
CA PRO A 107 -11.67 6.05 -3.44
C PRO A 107 -10.66 4.90 -3.60
N MET A 108 -11.17 3.69 -3.80
CA MET A 108 -10.39 2.47 -3.93
C MET A 108 -10.89 1.64 -5.10
N ALA A 109 -9.98 1.07 -5.88
CA ALA A 109 -10.28 -0.01 -6.81
C ALA A 109 -10.35 -1.32 -6.01
N VAL A 110 -11.55 -1.82 -5.82
CA VAL A 110 -11.83 -3.03 -5.05
C VAL A 110 -12.10 -4.18 -6.01
N ARG A 111 -11.23 -5.18 -6.00
CA ARG A 111 -11.44 -6.43 -6.71
C ARG A 111 -11.97 -7.46 -5.74
N TYR A 112 -13.14 -7.99 -6.02
CA TYR A 112 -13.84 -8.92 -5.13
C TYR A 112 -14.60 -9.98 -5.90
N ALA A 113 -14.90 -11.11 -5.25
CA ALA A 113 -15.79 -12.14 -5.76
C ALA A 113 -17.19 -11.92 -5.18
N PRO A 114 -18.24 -11.64 -6.01
CA PRO A 114 -19.58 -11.37 -5.49
C PRO A 114 -20.27 -12.61 -4.88
N ALA A 115 -19.80 -13.78 -5.22
CA ALA A 115 -20.21 -15.07 -4.63
C ALA A 115 -19.08 -16.09 -4.80
N PRO A 116 -19.04 -17.16 -4.00
CA PRO A 116 -18.09 -18.25 -4.17
C PRO A 116 -18.12 -18.80 -5.60
N GLY A 117 -16.96 -18.85 -6.26
CA GLY A 117 -16.82 -19.33 -7.64
C GLY A 117 -17.29 -18.36 -8.74
N ALA A 118 -17.81 -17.20 -8.40
CA ALA A 118 -18.17 -16.19 -9.38
C ALA A 118 -16.93 -15.49 -9.95
N THR A 119 -17.05 -15.00 -11.19
CA THR A 119 -16.00 -14.20 -11.81
C THR A 119 -15.75 -12.93 -11.00
N PRO A 120 -14.50 -12.65 -10.59
CA PRO A 120 -14.19 -11.45 -9.83
C PRO A 120 -14.54 -10.17 -10.60
N LEU A 121 -15.08 -9.21 -9.87
CA LEU A 121 -15.38 -7.85 -10.36
C LEU A 121 -14.38 -6.86 -9.79
N THR A 122 -14.15 -5.77 -10.50
CA THR A 122 -13.38 -4.63 -10.01
C THR A 122 -14.26 -3.39 -10.12
N GLU A 123 -14.51 -2.73 -8.98
CA GLU A 123 -15.31 -1.52 -8.91
C GLU A 123 -14.54 -0.43 -8.14
N ALA A 124 -14.79 0.82 -8.50
CA ALA A 124 -14.29 1.96 -7.74
C ALA A 124 -15.25 2.25 -6.59
N LEU A 125 -14.84 1.90 -5.39
CA LEU A 125 -15.66 1.96 -4.17
C LEU A 125 -14.98 2.83 -3.11
N GLU A 126 -15.76 3.26 -2.14
CA GLU A 126 -15.33 3.96 -0.93
C GLU A 126 -15.84 3.20 0.28
N LEU A 127 -14.97 2.89 1.22
CA LEU A 127 -15.34 2.19 2.44
C LEU A 127 -16.21 3.08 3.33
N VAL A 128 -17.39 2.59 3.69
CA VAL A 128 -18.33 3.24 4.62
C VAL A 128 -18.09 2.72 6.03
N GLU A 129 -17.98 1.39 6.18
CA GLU A 129 -17.88 0.73 7.47
C GLU A 129 -17.08 -0.57 7.34
N TYR A 130 -16.34 -0.88 8.38
CA TYR A 130 -15.64 -2.15 8.55
C TYR A 130 -15.95 -2.68 9.96
N ASP A 131 -16.63 -3.80 10.02
CA ASP A 131 -16.86 -4.55 11.25
C ASP A 131 -15.80 -5.65 11.37
N ALA A 132 -14.86 -5.44 12.31
CA ALA A 132 -13.75 -6.36 12.53
C ALA A 132 -14.20 -7.66 13.24
N GLU A 133 -15.28 -7.61 14.04
CA GLU A 133 -15.78 -8.79 14.75
C GLU A 133 -16.56 -9.70 13.80
N ALA A 134 -17.41 -9.11 12.97
CA ALA A 134 -18.17 -9.84 11.96
C ALA A 134 -17.34 -10.16 10.69
N GLY A 135 -16.16 -9.55 10.50
CA GLY A 135 -15.34 -9.70 9.30
C GLY A 135 -16.05 -9.19 8.05
N THR A 136 -16.87 -8.13 8.18
CA THR A 136 -17.68 -7.60 7.08
C THR A 136 -17.35 -6.15 6.76
N THR A 137 -17.48 -5.79 5.49
CA THR A 137 -17.22 -4.45 4.98
C THR A 137 -18.44 -3.92 4.23
N LEU A 138 -18.76 -2.64 4.42
CA LEU A 138 -19.80 -1.94 3.71
C LEU A 138 -19.19 -0.86 2.83
N TRP A 139 -19.53 -0.91 1.54
CA TRP A 139 -19.00 -0.01 0.53
C TRP A 139 -20.09 0.79 -0.15
N LYS A 140 -19.74 1.96 -0.67
CA LYS A 140 -20.54 2.76 -1.60
C LYS A 140 -19.72 3.02 -2.88
N LEU A 141 -20.40 3.39 -3.97
CA LEU A 141 -19.69 3.82 -5.18
C LEU A 141 -18.88 5.09 -4.88
N ALA A 142 -17.61 5.09 -5.26
CA ALA A 142 -16.75 6.27 -5.17
C ALA A 142 -17.15 7.29 -6.26
N ALA A 143 -17.05 8.58 -5.92
CA ALA A 143 -17.35 9.67 -6.85
C ALA A 143 -16.12 9.98 -7.74
N VAL A 144 -15.68 8.99 -8.52
CA VAL A 144 -14.51 9.05 -9.42
C VAL A 144 -14.91 8.94 -10.87
N ARG A 145 -14.05 9.39 -11.79
CA ARG A 145 -14.28 9.34 -13.25
C ARG A 145 -14.69 7.95 -13.75
N ALA A 146 -14.09 6.89 -13.19
CA ALA A 146 -14.41 5.51 -13.57
C ALA A 146 -15.92 5.19 -13.42
N ASN A 147 -16.55 5.67 -12.35
CA ASN A 147 -17.98 5.48 -12.09
C ASN A 147 -18.87 6.51 -12.80
N MET A 148 -18.28 7.55 -13.37
CA MET A 148 -18.98 8.60 -14.11
C MET A 148 -18.96 8.38 -15.64
N ALA A 149 -18.36 7.29 -16.11
CA ALA A 149 -18.31 6.96 -17.52
C ALA A 149 -19.74 6.86 -18.10
N GLY A 150 -20.00 7.65 -19.16
CA GLY A 150 -21.34 7.77 -19.76
C GLY A 150 -22.22 8.90 -19.23
N LEU A 151 -21.83 9.56 -18.14
CA LEU A 151 -22.47 10.80 -17.70
C LEU A 151 -21.97 12.00 -18.52
N LYS A 152 -22.83 13.00 -18.71
CA LYS A 152 -22.39 14.28 -19.32
C LYS A 152 -21.38 14.98 -18.40
N LYS A 153 -20.41 15.70 -19.01
CA LYS A 153 -19.40 16.44 -18.26
C LYS A 153 -20.07 17.39 -17.22
N GLY A 154 -19.68 17.24 -15.96
CA GLY A 154 -20.26 18.01 -14.85
C GLY A 154 -21.57 17.46 -14.29
N GLN A 155 -22.09 16.37 -14.83
CA GLN A 155 -23.29 15.73 -14.29
C GLN A 155 -22.94 14.90 -13.05
N PRO A 156 -23.60 15.14 -11.89
CA PRO A 156 -23.36 14.35 -10.68
C PRO A 156 -23.93 12.94 -10.83
N MET A 157 -23.40 12.02 -10.02
CA MET A 157 -23.96 10.67 -9.88
C MET A 157 -25.45 10.74 -9.54
N SER A 158 -26.24 9.85 -10.14
CA SER A 158 -27.67 9.75 -9.83
C SER A 158 -27.90 9.36 -8.34
N LYS A 159 -29.09 9.67 -7.82
CA LYS A 159 -29.46 9.29 -6.46
C LYS A 159 -29.28 7.79 -6.24
N LYS A 160 -29.72 6.95 -7.18
CA LYS A 160 -29.59 5.49 -7.14
C LYS A 160 -28.12 5.06 -7.03
N MET A 161 -27.19 5.71 -7.74
CA MET A 161 -25.76 5.39 -7.68
C MET A 161 -25.16 5.78 -6.32
N ARG A 162 -25.52 6.95 -5.81
CA ARG A 162 -25.02 7.43 -4.49
C ARG A 162 -25.53 6.60 -3.31
N GLU A 163 -26.75 6.07 -3.41
CA GLU A 163 -27.37 5.26 -2.38
C GLU A 163 -27.01 3.77 -2.47
N ARG A 164 -26.41 3.32 -3.59
CA ARG A 164 -25.96 1.95 -3.74
C ARG A 164 -24.97 1.59 -2.64
N ARG A 165 -25.25 0.48 -1.96
CA ARG A 165 -24.36 -0.12 -0.96
C ARG A 165 -24.02 -1.54 -1.38
N VAL A 166 -22.78 -1.92 -1.11
CA VAL A 166 -22.26 -3.26 -1.38
C VAL A 166 -21.68 -3.78 -0.07
N ALA A 167 -22.33 -4.78 0.51
CA ALA A 167 -21.82 -5.48 1.69
C ALA A 167 -20.99 -6.66 1.21
N LEU A 168 -19.74 -6.76 1.67
CA LEU A 168 -18.81 -7.80 1.30
C LEU A 168 -18.15 -8.38 2.55
N PRO A 169 -18.10 -9.71 2.70
CA PRO A 169 -17.24 -10.31 3.69
C PRO A 169 -15.78 -10.07 3.32
N LEU A 170 -14.90 -10.02 4.33
CA LEU A 170 -13.50 -9.67 4.14
C LEU A 170 -12.77 -10.64 3.21
N ASP A 171 -13.11 -11.92 3.29
CA ASP A 171 -12.55 -13.00 2.45
C ASP A 171 -12.97 -12.93 0.98
N ALA A 172 -14.06 -12.21 0.68
CA ALA A 172 -14.44 -11.93 -0.71
C ALA A 172 -13.55 -10.87 -1.38
N LEU A 173 -12.82 -10.07 -0.59
CA LEU A 173 -11.92 -9.04 -1.09
C LEU A 173 -10.62 -9.68 -1.57
N LEU A 174 -10.37 -9.65 -2.86
CA LEU A 174 -9.17 -10.24 -3.47
C LEU A 174 -8.01 -9.25 -3.53
N LYS A 175 -8.32 -7.98 -3.81
CA LYS A 175 -7.32 -6.92 -3.92
C LYS A 175 -7.95 -5.56 -3.79
N VAL A 176 -7.30 -4.66 -3.07
CA VAL A 176 -7.77 -3.28 -2.88
C VAL A 176 -6.59 -2.34 -3.13
N HIS A 177 -6.79 -1.32 -3.97
CA HIS A 177 -5.81 -0.26 -4.24
C HIS A 177 -6.45 1.10 -4.05
N LEU A 178 -5.69 2.07 -3.54
CA LEU A 178 -6.12 3.47 -3.60
C LEU A 178 -6.17 3.94 -5.05
N ILE A 179 -7.11 4.84 -5.35
CA ILE A 179 -7.25 5.48 -6.66
C ILE A 179 -6.91 6.97 -6.48
N LEU A 180 -6.02 7.47 -7.35
CA LEU A 180 -5.89 8.90 -7.59
C LEU A 180 -6.88 9.29 -8.68
N ASP A 181 -7.88 10.10 -8.32
CA ASP A 181 -8.79 10.71 -9.29
C ASP A 181 -8.29 12.14 -9.57
N VAL A 182 -7.46 12.26 -10.60
CA VAL A 182 -6.87 13.54 -11.06
C VAL A 182 -7.68 14.11 -12.22
#